data_f12fbf420f9712de8305a070bec25bc3
#
_entry.id   f12fbf420f9712de8305a070bec25bc3
#
_cell.length_a   1.000
_cell.length_b   1.000
_cell.length_c   1.000
_cell.angle_alpha   90.00
_cell.angle_beta   90.00
_cell.angle_gamma   90.00
#
_symmetry.space_group_name_H-M   'P 1'
#
loop_
_entity.id
_entity.type
_entity.pdbx_description
1 polymer ?
#
loop_
_entity_poly.entity_id
_entity_poly.type
_entity_poly.pdbx_seq_one_letter_code
_entity_poly.pdbx_strand_id
1 'polypeptide(L)'
;MSTPQRILLINPTITKHRHARFPLAVMSLFAALEGKHRPTIVDGNVDRNFIATALRAVDDGLADCVGVTVMGGPQLTSAIAISKAIREKRPEVPIIWGGAFPTVCPQATVNVPYVDYAVRGQGEDTIVELLDALAMRRPEPLASIAGLTWRLDGQIVHNKPRTFSATSLNRILPYDRLENPRQYLTPTYLGQRTAGYQAALGCRFRCTFCGVATMYRGKMALPTAARLEEDLAFLKHQLGANGIQFYDHNFFDREVDMVPLLEIMAKFELPWWCFARSDALVNLSEASWALVKKSRLRMAYIGAESPSDWLLHDIRKGTRTDQTLAAVEKCRSHGVIPELSFMLAPPQDPEGETEKTFEFIRMIKRLHPATEVMIYIYTPLPQQPDSRNTAAVRMESEMRDCAGNPVVFPRTADEWGERQWLAYWCHQDAPWLSARLRRRIVDFTTVLGCRFPTIMDIRASSWGKSALRALASWRYRFQLYDDPWELRVSSKLIRQWDPRVMSL
;
A
#
# COMPACT_ATOMS: atom_id res chain seq x y z
N MET A 1 -14.94 12.14 33.85
CA MET A 1 -14.22 11.24 32.92
C MET A 1 -15.29 10.52 32.13
N SER A 2 -15.13 10.39 30.79
CA SER A 2 -16.06 9.62 29.96
C SER A 2 -16.02 8.13 30.32
N THR A 3 -17.14 7.43 30.21
CA THR A 3 -17.16 5.98 30.42
C THR A 3 -16.32 5.30 29.34
N PRO A 4 -15.34 4.42 29.69
CA PRO A 4 -14.53 3.72 28.71
C PRO A 4 -15.41 2.92 27.74
N GLN A 5 -15.29 3.20 26.43
CA GLN A 5 -16.03 2.49 25.36
C GLN A 5 -15.27 1.22 24.99
N ARG A 6 -16.02 0.15 24.68
CA ARG A 6 -15.51 -1.08 24.07
C ARG A 6 -15.55 -0.92 22.55
N ILE A 7 -14.43 -0.98 21.89
CA ILE A 7 -14.37 -0.88 20.44
C ILE A 7 -13.80 -2.15 19.83
N LEU A 8 -14.50 -2.68 18.83
CA LEU A 8 -14.02 -3.77 18.00
C LEU A 8 -13.30 -3.20 16.79
N LEU A 9 -11.98 -3.36 16.73
CA LEU A 9 -11.15 -2.95 15.60
C LEU A 9 -11.05 -4.10 14.60
N ILE A 10 -11.60 -3.91 13.41
CA ILE A 10 -11.63 -4.93 12.35
C ILE A 10 -10.62 -4.56 11.27
N ASN A 11 -9.77 -5.53 10.91
CA ASN A 11 -8.94 -5.51 9.72
C ASN A 11 -9.56 -6.49 8.69
N PRO A 12 -10.38 -6.03 7.73
CA PRO A 12 -11.01 -6.92 6.76
C PRO A 12 -9.97 -7.62 5.87
N THR A 13 -10.38 -8.73 5.28
CA THR A 13 -9.49 -9.53 4.42
C THR A 13 -8.98 -8.72 3.23
N ILE A 14 -7.67 -8.69 3.04
CA ILE A 14 -7.00 -8.08 1.89
C ILE A 14 -6.12 -9.09 1.14
N THR A 15 -5.57 -10.08 1.85
CA THR A 15 -4.66 -11.08 1.31
C THR A 15 -5.15 -12.50 1.57
N LYS A 16 -4.57 -13.47 0.87
CA LYS A 16 -4.74 -14.88 1.25
C LYS A 16 -4.06 -15.13 2.60
N HIS A 17 -4.67 -15.95 3.48
CA HIS A 17 -4.16 -16.25 4.83
C HIS A 17 -2.67 -16.61 4.87
N ARG A 18 -2.18 -17.33 3.87
CA ARG A 18 -0.75 -17.70 3.76
C ARG A 18 0.21 -16.51 3.54
N HIS A 19 -0.32 -15.33 3.28
CA HIS A 19 0.42 -14.09 3.09
C HIS A 19 -0.01 -13.01 4.09
N ALA A 20 -0.63 -13.42 5.20
CA ALA A 20 -1.01 -12.51 6.26
C ALA A 20 0.18 -11.69 6.74
N ARG A 21 -0.07 -10.42 7.04
CA ARG A 21 0.90 -9.47 7.55
C ARG A 21 0.34 -8.83 8.80
N PHE A 22 1.20 -8.36 9.70
CA PHE A 22 0.74 -7.66 10.89
C PHE A 22 -0.25 -6.56 10.51
N PRO A 23 -1.40 -6.47 11.19
CA PRO A 23 -2.43 -5.46 10.95
C PRO A 23 -2.02 -4.13 11.60
N LEU A 24 -0.89 -3.54 11.14
CA LEU A 24 -0.21 -2.41 11.79
C LEU A 24 -1.13 -1.22 12.05
N ALA A 25 -2.07 -0.93 11.14
CA ALA A 25 -3.01 0.18 11.30
C ALA A 25 -3.90 -0.01 12.54
N VAL A 26 -4.54 -1.18 12.70
CA VAL A 26 -5.40 -1.44 13.88
C VAL A 26 -4.58 -1.66 15.14
N MET A 27 -3.35 -2.17 15.05
CA MET A 27 -2.42 -2.24 16.19
C MET A 27 -2.03 -0.85 16.69
N SER A 28 -1.79 0.11 15.79
CA SER A 28 -1.50 1.51 16.17
C SER A 28 -2.71 2.16 16.84
N LEU A 29 -3.92 1.94 16.33
CA LEU A 29 -5.16 2.41 16.96
C LEU A 29 -5.37 1.75 18.32
N PHE A 30 -5.12 0.45 18.44
CA PHE A 30 -5.20 -0.26 19.73
C PHE A 30 -4.29 0.40 20.76
N ALA A 31 -3.01 0.62 20.42
CA ALA A 31 -2.04 1.27 21.30
C ALA A 31 -2.44 2.71 21.69
N ALA A 32 -3.17 3.42 20.83
CA ALA A 32 -3.68 4.75 21.13
C ALA A 32 -4.88 4.74 22.10
N LEU A 33 -5.67 3.70 22.07
CA LEU A 33 -6.90 3.53 22.83
C LEU A 33 -6.67 2.85 24.18
N GLU A 34 -5.63 2.01 24.30
CA GLU A 34 -5.34 1.25 25.51
C GLU A 34 -5.15 2.20 26.72
N GLY A 35 -5.73 1.85 27.85
CA GLY A 35 -5.75 2.68 29.06
C GLY A 35 -6.84 3.76 29.12
N LYS A 36 -7.48 4.11 27.99
CA LYS A 36 -8.60 5.06 27.92
C LYS A 36 -9.91 4.34 27.58
N HIS A 37 -9.86 3.46 26.59
CA HIS A 37 -10.97 2.63 26.12
C HIS A 37 -10.58 1.16 26.15
N ARG A 38 -11.47 0.28 25.69
CA ARG A 38 -11.27 -1.18 25.69
C ARG A 38 -11.28 -1.71 24.26
N PRO A 39 -10.16 -1.59 23.52
CA PRO A 39 -10.06 -2.11 22.15
C PRO A 39 -9.88 -3.62 22.13
N THR A 40 -10.47 -4.26 21.10
CA THR A 40 -10.20 -5.64 20.71
C THR A 40 -9.96 -5.71 19.21
N ILE A 41 -9.19 -6.69 18.72
CA ILE A 41 -8.82 -6.81 17.30
C ILE A 41 -9.45 -8.08 16.72
N VAL A 42 -10.06 -7.93 15.54
CA VAL A 42 -10.45 -9.04 14.66
C VAL A 42 -9.77 -8.85 13.31
N ASP A 43 -8.97 -9.84 12.89
CA ASP A 43 -8.21 -9.77 11.64
C ASP A 43 -8.64 -10.84 10.64
N GLY A 44 -9.35 -10.43 9.59
CA GLY A 44 -9.83 -11.27 8.49
C GLY A 44 -8.72 -11.86 7.61
N ASN A 45 -7.45 -11.46 7.78
CA ASN A 45 -6.35 -12.06 7.05
C ASN A 45 -5.85 -13.36 7.71
N VAL A 46 -6.23 -13.61 8.96
CA VAL A 46 -5.88 -14.83 9.71
C VAL A 46 -7.12 -15.58 10.20
N ASP A 47 -8.20 -14.90 10.53
CA ASP A 47 -9.50 -15.51 10.84
C ASP A 47 -10.36 -15.63 9.58
N ARG A 48 -10.56 -16.85 9.09
CA ARG A 48 -11.42 -17.13 7.92
C ARG A 48 -12.89 -16.83 8.17
N ASN A 49 -13.31 -16.86 9.43
CA ASN A 49 -14.68 -16.63 9.86
C ASN A 49 -14.86 -15.25 10.51
N PHE A 50 -13.95 -14.30 10.23
CA PHE A 50 -13.90 -13.00 10.91
C PHE A 50 -15.25 -12.25 10.95
N ILE A 51 -16.10 -12.41 9.92
CA ILE A 51 -17.46 -11.81 9.91
C ILE A 51 -18.29 -12.43 11.04
N ALA A 52 -18.33 -13.75 11.15
CA ALA A 52 -19.06 -14.42 12.23
C ALA A 52 -18.49 -14.12 13.62
N THR A 53 -17.16 -14.02 13.72
CA THR A 53 -16.46 -13.63 14.95
C THR A 53 -16.83 -12.19 15.36
N ALA A 54 -16.81 -11.24 14.43
CA ALA A 54 -17.20 -9.87 14.68
C ALA A 54 -18.69 -9.73 15.05
N LEU A 55 -19.58 -10.43 14.34
CA LEU A 55 -21.02 -10.42 14.64
C LEU A 55 -21.30 -10.96 16.05
N ARG A 56 -20.65 -12.05 16.46
CA ARG A 56 -20.79 -12.57 17.83
C ARG A 56 -20.32 -11.55 18.86
N ALA A 57 -19.16 -10.93 18.67
CA ALA A 57 -18.66 -9.92 19.59
C ALA A 57 -19.62 -8.73 19.74
N VAL A 58 -20.30 -8.32 18.68
CA VAL A 58 -21.30 -7.25 18.70
C VAL A 58 -22.59 -7.72 19.39
N ASP A 59 -23.07 -8.95 19.12
CA ASP A 59 -24.28 -9.51 19.72
C ASP A 59 -24.16 -9.75 21.22
N ASP A 60 -23.01 -10.27 21.64
CA ASP A 60 -22.71 -10.54 23.04
C ASP A 60 -22.50 -9.24 23.84
N GLY A 61 -22.71 -8.09 23.20
CA GLY A 61 -22.50 -6.78 23.80
C GLY A 61 -21.07 -6.50 24.19
N LEU A 62 -20.08 -7.13 23.54
CA LEU A 62 -18.67 -6.92 23.79
C LEU A 62 -18.11 -5.69 23.09
N ALA A 63 -18.89 -5.06 22.20
CA ALA A 63 -18.53 -3.84 21.47
C ALA A 63 -19.64 -2.80 21.54
N ASP A 64 -19.32 -1.59 21.98
CA ASP A 64 -20.20 -0.41 21.96
C ASP A 64 -20.14 0.31 20.61
N CYS A 65 -19.03 0.11 19.85
CA CYS A 65 -18.83 0.61 18.49
C CYS A 65 -17.83 -0.26 17.74
N VAL A 66 -17.79 -0.10 16.42
CA VAL A 66 -16.91 -0.86 15.53
C VAL A 66 -16.05 0.07 14.69
N GLY A 67 -14.73 -0.16 14.68
CA GLY A 67 -13.76 0.51 13.83
C GLY A 67 -13.26 -0.44 12.73
N VAL A 68 -13.38 -0.04 11.46
CA VAL A 68 -12.96 -0.84 10.30
C VAL A 68 -11.86 -0.11 9.55
N THR A 69 -10.70 -0.75 9.37
CA THR A 69 -9.65 -0.20 8.51
C THR A 69 -9.92 -0.56 7.06
N VAL A 70 -9.84 0.43 6.14
CA VAL A 70 -10.18 0.24 4.73
C VAL A 70 -9.12 0.87 3.84
N MET A 71 -8.39 0.01 3.10
CA MET A 71 -7.36 0.46 2.16
C MET A 71 -7.92 0.76 0.77
N GLY A 72 -9.01 0.15 0.38
CA GLY A 72 -9.52 0.10 -0.98
C GLY A 72 -9.19 -1.24 -1.66
N GLY A 73 -9.58 -1.40 -2.92
CA GLY A 73 -9.42 -2.67 -3.64
C GLY A 73 -10.13 -3.84 -2.94
N PRO A 74 -9.53 -5.04 -2.86
CA PRO A 74 -10.18 -6.21 -2.27
C PRO A 74 -10.62 -6.02 -0.81
N GLN A 75 -9.91 -5.20 -0.03
CA GLN A 75 -10.31 -4.93 1.35
C GLN A 75 -11.61 -4.13 1.43
N LEU A 76 -11.90 -3.26 0.45
CA LEU A 76 -13.13 -2.48 0.40
C LEU A 76 -14.36 -3.39 0.33
N THR A 77 -14.36 -4.42 -0.54
CA THR A 77 -15.49 -5.36 -0.64
C THR A 77 -15.71 -6.12 0.65
N SER A 78 -14.63 -6.50 1.34
CA SER A 78 -14.68 -7.18 2.62
C SER A 78 -15.19 -6.25 3.74
N ALA A 79 -14.79 -4.96 3.71
CA ALA A 79 -15.28 -3.94 4.65
C ALA A 79 -16.77 -3.63 4.44
N ILE A 80 -17.24 -3.55 3.19
CA ILE A 80 -18.67 -3.39 2.86
C ILE A 80 -19.47 -4.56 3.43
N ALA A 81 -19.02 -5.79 3.17
CA ALA A 81 -19.73 -7.00 3.59
C ALA A 81 -19.92 -7.06 5.12
N ILE A 82 -18.85 -6.84 5.89
CA ILE A 82 -18.92 -6.87 7.36
C ILE A 82 -19.75 -5.71 7.92
N SER A 83 -19.61 -4.50 7.36
CA SER A 83 -20.36 -3.34 7.84
C SER A 83 -21.87 -3.46 7.59
N LYS A 84 -22.27 -3.99 6.42
CA LYS A 84 -23.67 -4.30 6.13
C LYS A 84 -24.23 -5.36 7.09
N ALA A 85 -23.50 -6.44 7.33
CA ALA A 85 -23.90 -7.49 8.23
C ALA A 85 -24.08 -7.01 9.69
N ILE A 86 -23.19 -6.12 10.16
CA ILE A 86 -23.33 -5.51 11.49
C ILE A 86 -24.54 -4.56 11.52
N ARG A 87 -24.71 -3.71 10.52
CA ARG A 87 -25.81 -2.75 10.43
C ARG A 87 -27.17 -3.43 10.39
N GLU A 88 -27.30 -4.55 9.66
CA GLU A 88 -28.52 -5.35 9.58
C GLU A 88 -28.88 -5.95 10.94
N LYS A 89 -27.89 -6.46 11.66
CA LYS A 89 -28.10 -7.17 12.92
C LYS A 89 -28.23 -6.25 14.13
N ARG A 90 -27.47 -5.17 14.17
CA ARG A 90 -27.39 -4.20 15.27
C ARG A 90 -27.38 -2.76 14.73
N PRO A 91 -28.55 -2.25 14.32
CA PRO A 91 -28.68 -0.94 13.67
C PRO A 91 -28.15 0.24 14.50
N GLU A 92 -28.12 0.11 15.83
CA GLU A 92 -27.73 1.15 16.77
C GLU A 92 -26.19 1.25 16.98
N VAL A 93 -25.43 0.24 16.58
CA VAL A 93 -23.98 0.21 16.82
C VAL A 93 -23.28 1.15 15.84
N PRO A 94 -22.53 2.17 16.32
CA PRO A 94 -21.77 3.06 15.45
C PRO A 94 -20.67 2.33 14.68
N ILE A 95 -20.60 2.56 13.36
CA ILE A 95 -19.60 1.98 12.47
C ILE A 95 -18.69 3.10 11.95
N ILE A 96 -17.40 3.00 12.26
CA ILE A 96 -16.36 3.98 11.99
C ILE A 96 -15.40 3.39 10.96
N TRP A 97 -15.26 4.02 9.80
CA TRP A 97 -14.24 3.63 8.83
C TRP A 97 -13.02 4.53 8.90
N GLY A 98 -11.82 3.94 8.83
CA GLY A 98 -10.54 4.66 8.75
C GLY A 98 -9.60 4.03 7.74
N GLY A 99 -8.44 4.65 7.51
CA GLY A 99 -7.41 4.20 6.56
C GLY A 99 -7.39 4.95 5.25
N ALA A 100 -6.82 4.33 4.19
CA ALA A 100 -6.56 5.02 2.93
C ALA A 100 -7.86 5.39 2.18
N PHE A 101 -8.81 4.46 2.06
CA PHE A 101 -10.05 4.73 1.32
C PHE A 101 -10.88 5.85 1.94
N PRO A 102 -11.22 5.85 3.26
CA PRO A 102 -11.94 6.96 3.88
C PRO A 102 -11.18 8.29 3.85
N THR A 103 -9.85 8.24 3.78
CA THR A 103 -9.04 9.46 3.66
C THR A 103 -9.12 10.05 2.26
N VAL A 104 -9.05 9.22 1.23
CA VAL A 104 -9.08 9.65 -0.18
C VAL A 104 -10.51 9.90 -0.66
N CYS A 105 -11.48 9.07 -0.25
CA CYS A 105 -12.88 9.13 -0.67
C CYS A 105 -13.84 9.30 0.53
N PRO A 106 -13.69 10.35 1.38
CA PRO A 106 -14.47 10.51 2.59
C PRO A 106 -15.96 10.66 2.33
N GLN A 107 -16.33 11.37 1.27
CA GLN A 107 -17.73 11.55 0.88
C GLN A 107 -18.36 10.20 0.48
N ALA A 108 -17.69 9.44 -0.40
CA ALA A 108 -18.17 8.12 -0.80
C ALA A 108 -18.27 7.15 0.39
N THR A 109 -17.40 7.31 1.39
CA THR A 109 -17.40 6.49 2.62
C THR A 109 -18.65 6.71 3.44
N VAL A 110 -19.05 7.95 3.71
CA VAL A 110 -20.23 8.24 4.55
C VAL A 110 -21.53 8.35 3.74
N ASN A 111 -21.46 8.31 2.42
CA ASN A 111 -22.64 8.33 1.55
C ASN A 111 -23.29 6.93 1.38
N VAL A 112 -23.22 6.12 2.44
CA VAL A 112 -23.83 4.79 2.52
C VAL A 112 -24.50 4.63 3.91
N PRO A 113 -25.58 3.85 4.04
CA PRO A 113 -26.33 3.75 5.30
C PRO A 113 -25.62 2.94 6.40
N TYR A 114 -24.58 2.20 6.05
CA TYR A 114 -23.87 1.30 6.97
C TYR A 114 -22.54 1.88 7.49
N VAL A 115 -22.25 3.17 7.26
CA VAL A 115 -21.09 3.86 7.85
C VAL A 115 -21.56 5.19 8.46
N ASP A 116 -21.21 5.42 9.71
CA ASP A 116 -21.60 6.64 10.43
C ASP A 116 -20.49 7.70 10.38
N TYR A 117 -19.23 7.25 10.52
CA TYR A 117 -18.07 8.12 10.65
C TYR A 117 -16.93 7.68 9.75
N ALA A 118 -16.24 8.65 9.12
CA ALA A 118 -14.99 8.43 8.41
C ALA A 118 -13.85 9.20 9.08
N VAL A 119 -12.83 8.47 9.54
CA VAL A 119 -11.59 9.02 10.12
C VAL A 119 -10.56 9.16 9.01
N ARG A 120 -10.13 10.41 8.74
CA ARG A 120 -9.22 10.79 7.65
C ARG A 120 -7.81 11.05 8.16
N GLY A 121 -6.80 10.61 7.39
CA GLY A 121 -5.38 10.79 7.75
C GLY A 121 -4.95 9.92 8.90
N GLN A 122 -4.12 10.46 9.81
CA GLN A 122 -3.75 9.77 11.05
C GLN A 122 -4.94 9.64 11.97
N GLY A 123 -5.27 8.40 12.33
CA GLY A 123 -6.48 8.06 13.06
C GLY A 123 -6.36 8.03 14.59
N GLU A 124 -5.15 7.93 15.12
CA GLU A 124 -4.89 7.59 16.51
C GLU A 124 -5.53 8.57 17.50
N ASP A 125 -5.35 9.87 17.30
CA ASP A 125 -5.96 10.88 18.17
C ASP A 125 -7.42 11.13 17.82
N THR A 126 -7.78 11.05 16.50
CA THR A 126 -9.15 11.25 16.05
C THR A 126 -10.09 10.19 16.62
N ILE A 127 -9.67 8.91 16.66
CA ILE A 127 -10.51 7.84 17.20
C ILE A 127 -10.72 7.98 18.70
N VAL A 128 -9.70 8.42 19.46
CA VAL A 128 -9.82 8.66 20.90
C VAL A 128 -10.83 9.78 21.17
N GLU A 129 -10.69 10.94 20.49
CA GLU A 129 -11.61 12.06 20.60
C GLU A 129 -13.04 11.69 20.20
N LEU A 130 -13.19 10.88 19.13
CA LEU A 130 -14.50 10.41 18.69
C LEU A 130 -15.16 9.51 19.73
N LEU A 131 -14.44 8.55 20.31
CA LEU A 131 -14.99 7.66 21.33
C LEU A 131 -15.36 8.42 22.61
N ASP A 132 -14.57 9.39 23.01
CA ASP A 132 -14.90 10.28 24.13
C ASP A 132 -16.21 11.05 23.85
N ALA A 133 -16.38 11.59 22.63
CA ALA A 133 -17.60 12.31 22.25
C ALA A 133 -18.84 11.37 22.20
N LEU A 134 -18.70 10.16 21.66
CA LEU A 134 -19.77 9.16 21.62
C LEU A 134 -20.21 8.75 23.03
N ALA A 135 -19.25 8.61 23.95
CA ALA A 135 -19.57 8.32 25.37
C ALA A 135 -20.41 9.40 26.04
N MET A 136 -20.23 10.66 25.64
CA MET A 136 -21.02 11.80 26.17
C MET A 136 -22.44 11.88 25.59
N ARG A 137 -22.73 11.14 24.52
CA ARG A 137 -24.02 11.16 23.80
C ARG A 137 -24.46 12.56 23.36
N ARG A 138 -23.51 13.43 22.99
CA ARG A 138 -23.75 14.80 22.55
C ARG A 138 -23.11 15.05 21.18
N PRO A 139 -23.81 15.67 20.20
CA PRO A 139 -23.28 15.93 18.87
C PRO A 139 -22.28 17.11 18.82
N GLU A 140 -22.37 18.09 19.74
CA GLU A 140 -21.58 19.30 19.68
C GLU A 140 -20.05 19.08 19.68
N PRO A 141 -19.49 18.08 20.39
CA PRO A 141 -18.07 17.80 20.31
C PRO A 141 -17.61 17.31 18.96
N LEU A 142 -18.50 16.65 18.16
CA LEU A 142 -18.13 16.06 16.87
C LEU A 142 -17.61 17.08 15.87
N ALA A 143 -18.19 18.27 15.82
CA ALA A 143 -17.79 19.34 14.90
C ALA A 143 -16.35 19.85 15.12
N SER A 144 -15.79 19.67 16.32
CA SER A 144 -14.44 20.09 16.69
C SER A 144 -13.37 19.05 16.41
N ILE A 145 -13.74 17.77 16.20
CA ILE A 145 -12.81 16.66 16.02
C ILE A 145 -12.09 16.76 14.68
N ALA A 146 -10.82 17.09 14.71
CA ALA A 146 -10.02 17.17 13.47
C ALA A 146 -9.90 15.81 12.78
N GLY A 147 -10.02 15.79 11.45
CA GLY A 147 -9.91 14.58 10.64
C GLY A 147 -11.19 13.76 10.54
N LEU A 148 -12.31 14.19 11.14
CA LEU A 148 -13.59 13.50 11.07
C LEU A 148 -14.41 13.95 9.84
N THR A 149 -15.10 13.01 9.20
CA THR A 149 -16.20 13.23 8.25
C THR A 149 -17.41 12.44 8.75
N TRP A 150 -18.58 13.06 8.78
CA TRP A 150 -19.80 12.51 9.37
C TRP A 150 -21.05 13.15 8.77
N ARG A 151 -22.23 12.71 9.16
CA ARG A 151 -23.50 13.31 8.72
C ARG A 151 -24.18 14.07 9.85
N LEU A 152 -24.63 15.29 9.56
CA LEU A 152 -25.46 16.10 10.42
C LEU A 152 -26.73 16.49 9.63
N ASP A 153 -27.89 16.11 10.11
CA ASP A 153 -29.17 16.41 9.47
C ASP A 153 -29.22 16.05 7.98
N GLY A 154 -28.65 14.89 7.64
CA GLY A 154 -28.57 14.39 6.26
C GLY A 154 -27.46 15.01 5.41
N GLN A 155 -26.79 16.06 5.89
CA GLN A 155 -25.69 16.71 5.19
C GLN A 155 -24.34 16.10 5.61
N ILE A 156 -23.42 15.96 4.64
CA ILE A 156 -22.07 15.49 4.92
C ILE A 156 -21.22 16.67 5.40
N VAL A 157 -20.62 16.51 6.57
CA VAL A 157 -19.74 17.48 7.22
C VAL A 157 -18.32 16.96 7.18
N HIS A 158 -17.41 17.76 6.66
CA HIS A 158 -15.96 17.53 6.68
C HIS A 158 -15.31 18.47 7.68
N ASN A 159 -14.88 17.96 8.82
CA ASN A 159 -14.12 18.76 9.78
C ASN A 159 -12.71 19.11 9.23
N LYS A 160 -12.04 20.07 9.86
CA LYS A 160 -10.66 20.44 9.49
C LYS A 160 -9.76 19.20 9.51
N PRO A 161 -8.81 19.09 8.57
CA PRO A 161 -7.84 18.00 8.59
C PRO A 161 -7.02 18.00 9.88
N ARG A 162 -6.69 16.79 10.37
CA ARG A 162 -5.79 16.66 11.52
C ARG A 162 -4.36 17.06 11.14
N THR A 163 -3.69 17.76 12.04
CA THR A 163 -2.27 18.06 11.93
C THR A 163 -1.47 16.77 12.12
N PHE A 164 -0.45 16.57 11.30
CA PHE A 164 0.46 15.43 11.41
C PHE A 164 1.16 15.41 12.77
N SER A 165 1.17 14.25 13.41
CA SER A 165 1.86 14.00 14.67
C SER A 165 2.82 12.82 14.55
N ALA A 166 4.02 12.96 15.09
CA ALA A 166 4.99 11.86 15.20
C ALA A 166 4.80 10.98 16.44
N THR A 167 3.88 11.35 17.33
CA THR A 167 3.70 10.67 18.63
C THR A 167 3.28 9.22 18.50
N SER A 168 2.60 8.83 17.41
CA SER A 168 2.24 7.45 17.15
C SER A 168 3.44 6.52 16.96
N LEU A 169 4.59 7.03 16.49
CA LEU A 169 5.82 6.25 16.37
C LEU A 169 6.46 5.86 17.70
N ASN A 170 6.13 6.57 18.78
CA ASN A 170 6.66 6.29 20.11
C ASN A 170 5.84 5.25 20.88
N ARG A 171 4.70 4.82 20.34
CA ARG A 171 3.86 3.80 20.97
C ARG A 171 4.37 2.41 20.62
N ILE A 172 4.46 1.55 21.63
CA ILE A 172 4.78 0.13 21.42
C ILE A 172 3.58 -0.56 20.78
N LEU A 173 3.82 -1.26 19.68
CA LEU A 173 2.76 -2.02 19.04
C LEU A 173 2.39 -3.27 19.86
N PRO A 174 1.10 -3.53 20.07
CA PRO A 174 0.63 -4.57 20.97
C PRO A 174 0.65 -5.96 20.29
N TYR A 175 1.83 -6.49 20.01
CA TYR A 175 1.99 -7.82 19.41
C TYR A 175 1.45 -8.94 20.29
N ASP A 176 1.49 -8.75 21.61
CA ASP A 176 0.97 -9.66 22.63
C ASP A 176 -0.57 -9.72 22.68
N ARG A 177 -1.24 -8.73 22.07
CA ARG A 177 -2.71 -8.70 21.94
C ARG A 177 -3.22 -9.46 20.72
N LEU A 178 -2.33 -9.90 19.85
CA LEU A 178 -2.70 -10.78 18.74
C LEU A 178 -2.72 -12.23 19.25
N GLU A 179 -3.76 -12.98 18.91
CA GLU A 179 -3.94 -14.37 19.36
C GLU A 179 -2.71 -15.26 19.08
N ASN A 180 -2.13 -15.14 17.88
CA ASN A 180 -0.90 -15.81 17.49
C ASN A 180 -0.05 -14.92 16.58
N PRO A 181 0.85 -14.10 17.12
CA PRO A 181 1.65 -13.17 16.33
C PRO A 181 2.61 -13.85 15.34
N ARG A 182 3.00 -15.13 15.57
CA ARG A 182 3.90 -15.86 14.67
C ARG A 182 3.25 -16.22 13.33
N GLN A 183 1.94 -16.29 13.23
CA GLN A 183 1.23 -16.58 11.97
C GLN A 183 1.40 -15.48 10.92
N TYR A 184 1.84 -14.27 11.32
CA TYR A 184 2.14 -13.15 10.43
C TYR A 184 3.56 -13.18 9.85
N LEU A 185 4.39 -14.13 10.30
CA LEU A 185 5.72 -14.35 9.73
C LEU A 185 5.60 -15.29 8.54
N THR A 186 5.68 -14.73 7.35
CA THR A 186 5.44 -15.48 6.10
C THR A 186 6.74 -15.75 5.34
N PRO A 187 6.84 -16.86 4.60
CA PRO A 187 8.01 -17.15 3.79
C PRO A 187 8.08 -16.19 2.59
N THR A 188 9.25 -15.59 2.41
CA THR A 188 9.60 -14.76 1.26
C THR A 188 11.02 -15.13 0.77
N TYR A 189 11.50 -14.43 -0.27
CA TYR A 189 12.90 -14.58 -0.69
C TYR A 189 13.92 -14.07 0.35
N LEU A 190 13.48 -13.30 1.37
CA LEU A 190 14.32 -12.85 2.48
C LEU A 190 14.54 -13.94 3.54
N GLY A 191 13.56 -14.80 3.73
CA GLY A 191 13.62 -15.86 4.73
C GLY A 191 12.28 -16.57 4.91
N GLN A 192 12.30 -17.67 5.67
CA GLN A 192 11.10 -18.48 5.93
C GLN A 192 10.13 -17.81 6.90
N ARG A 193 10.60 -16.86 7.68
CA ARG A 193 9.82 -16.11 8.68
C ARG A 193 10.09 -14.62 8.52
N THR A 194 9.54 -14.04 7.45
CA THR A 194 9.67 -12.61 7.16
C THR A 194 8.57 -11.83 7.88
N ALA A 195 8.94 -10.84 8.66
CA ALA A 195 8.01 -9.89 9.27
C ALA A 195 7.79 -8.67 8.38
N GLY A 196 6.54 -8.24 8.25
CA GLY A 196 6.21 -6.90 7.75
C GLY A 196 6.34 -5.89 8.90
N TYR A 197 7.03 -4.78 8.69
CA TYR A 197 7.25 -3.75 9.69
C TYR A 197 7.22 -2.36 9.05
N GLN A 198 6.77 -1.37 9.81
CA GLN A 198 6.79 0.03 9.39
C GLN A 198 7.51 0.85 10.46
N ALA A 199 8.70 1.35 10.12
CA ALA A 199 9.50 2.19 10.99
C ALA A 199 9.07 3.66 10.91
N ALA A 200 8.88 4.19 9.69
CA ALA A 200 8.55 5.60 9.45
C ALA A 200 7.09 5.81 9.07
N LEU A 201 6.56 6.99 9.34
CA LEU A 201 5.23 7.43 8.89
C LEU A 201 5.35 8.54 7.86
N GLY A 202 4.56 8.43 6.79
CA GLY A 202 4.42 9.47 5.78
C GLY A 202 5.54 9.52 4.75
N CYS A 203 5.51 10.59 3.94
CA CYS A 203 6.48 10.87 2.90
C CYS A 203 6.50 12.38 2.65
N ARG A 204 7.67 12.98 2.47
CA ARG A 204 7.82 14.43 2.23
C ARG A 204 7.34 14.87 0.85
N PHE A 205 7.29 13.94 -0.09
CA PHE A 205 6.94 14.24 -1.47
C PHE A 205 5.43 14.34 -1.66
N ARG A 206 5.03 15.05 -2.72
CA ARG A 206 3.63 15.34 -3.03
C ARG A 206 3.28 14.92 -4.46
N CYS A 207 3.67 13.70 -4.81
CA CYS A 207 3.34 13.14 -6.13
C CYS A 207 1.81 13.14 -6.32
N THR A 208 1.34 13.59 -7.50
CA THR A 208 -0.08 13.86 -7.75
C THR A 208 -0.96 12.61 -7.72
N PHE A 209 -0.39 11.46 -8.03
CA PHE A 209 -1.09 10.17 -8.08
C PHE A 209 -1.12 9.43 -6.73
N CYS A 210 -0.36 9.87 -5.73
CA CYS A 210 -0.06 9.07 -4.56
C CYS A 210 -1.00 9.37 -3.39
N GLY A 211 -1.71 8.34 -2.89
CA GLY A 211 -2.57 8.43 -1.72
C GLY A 211 -1.84 8.83 -0.43
N VAL A 212 -0.55 8.51 -0.31
CA VAL A 212 0.30 8.92 0.82
C VAL A 212 0.43 10.44 0.90
N ALA A 213 0.50 11.12 -0.26
CA ALA A 213 0.53 12.58 -0.33
C ALA A 213 -0.75 13.20 0.25
N THR A 214 -1.91 12.58 0.03
CA THR A 214 -3.20 12.97 0.62
C THR A 214 -3.25 12.69 2.12
N MET A 215 -2.81 11.51 2.56
CA MET A 215 -2.86 11.10 3.97
C MET A 215 -1.95 11.95 4.87
N TYR A 216 -0.71 12.18 4.46
CA TYR A 216 0.32 12.80 5.30
C TYR A 216 0.69 14.22 4.88
N ARG A 217 0.13 14.74 3.76
CA ARG A 217 0.29 16.12 3.29
C ARG A 217 1.73 16.60 3.18
N GLY A 218 2.63 15.71 2.74
CA GLY A 218 4.06 15.99 2.60
C GLY A 218 4.81 16.05 3.94
N LYS A 219 4.29 15.42 4.97
CA LYS A 219 4.96 15.23 6.27
C LYS A 219 5.50 13.83 6.41
N MET A 220 6.59 13.70 7.15
CA MET A 220 7.25 12.44 7.45
C MET A 220 7.84 12.49 8.86
N ALA A 221 7.84 11.35 9.54
CA ALA A 221 8.53 11.15 10.80
C ALA A 221 9.24 9.80 10.80
N LEU A 222 10.42 9.77 11.40
CA LEU A 222 11.24 8.58 11.60
C LEU A 222 11.22 8.16 13.08
N PRO A 223 11.40 6.87 13.39
CA PRO A 223 11.58 6.42 14.75
C PRO A 223 12.93 6.87 15.27
N THR A 224 13.11 6.86 16.59
CA THR A 224 14.44 6.92 17.18
C THR A 224 15.20 5.61 16.91
N ALA A 225 16.54 5.67 16.91
CA ALA A 225 17.35 4.46 16.77
C ALA A 225 17.05 3.43 17.89
N ALA A 226 16.86 3.89 19.13
CA ALA A 226 16.47 3.05 20.25
C ALA A 226 15.14 2.33 20.01
N ARG A 227 14.12 3.02 19.50
CA ARG A 227 12.82 2.42 19.19
C ARG A 227 12.95 1.34 18.10
N LEU A 228 13.69 1.61 17.04
CA LEU A 228 13.94 0.61 15.98
C LEU A 228 14.66 -0.61 16.54
N GLU A 229 15.65 -0.41 17.45
CA GLU A 229 16.41 -1.48 18.08
C GLU A 229 15.49 -2.39 18.93
N GLU A 230 14.60 -1.80 19.73
CA GLU A 230 13.61 -2.54 20.53
C GLU A 230 12.68 -3.39 19.65
N ASP A 231 12.12 -2.80 18.59
CA ASP A 231 11.21 -3.49 17.69
C ASP A 231 11.89 -4.63 16.94
N LEU A 232 13.11 -4.40 16.41
CA LEU A 232 13.86 -5.45 15.72
C LEU A 232 14.31 -6.57 16.67
N ALA A 233 14.68 -6.23 17.93
CA ALA A 233 14.98 -7.21 18.95
C ALA A 233 13.76 -8.09 19.24
N PHE A 234 12.59 -7.49 19.41
CA PHE A 234 11.36 -8.22 19.63
C PHE A 234 11.03 -9.15 18.44
N LEU A 235 11.02 -8.62 17.22
CA LEU A 235 10.70 -9.40 16.01
C LEU A 235 11.68 -10.56 15.82
N LYS A 236 12.98 -10.35 16.02
CA LYS A 236 14.00 -11.38 15.85
C LYS A 236 14.00 -12.40 16.98
N HIS A 237 14.06 -11.95 18.23
CA HIS A 237 14.34 -12.84 19.37
C HIS A 237 13.07 -13.44 19.98
N GLN A 238 11.96 -12.68 20.04
CA GLN A 238 10.71 -13.19 20.63
C GLN A 238 9.84 -13.90 19.59
N LEU A 239 9.71 -13.34 18.38
CA LEU A 239 8.89 -13.94 17.32
C LEU A 239 9.68 -14.88 16.42
N GLY A 240 11.00 -14.74 16.32
CA GLY A 240 11.87 -15.57 15.50
C GLY A 240 11.90 -15.17 14.03
N ALA A 241 11.66 -13.88 13.72
CA ALA A 241 11.80 -13.37 12.37
C ALA A 241 13.23 -13.54 11.85
N ASN A 242 13.38 -13.90 10.58
CA ASN A 242 14.67 -14.06 9.90
C ASN A 242 14.76 -13.28 8.58
N GLY A 243 13.84 -12.34 8.39
CA GLY A 243 13.81 -11.35 7.33
C GLY A 243 12.81 -10.26 7.65
N ILE A 244 13.00 -9.03 7.13
CA ILE A 244 12.13 -7.88 7.36
C ILE A 244 11.74 -7.23 6.03
N GLN A 245 10.45 -6.95 5.85
CA GLN A 245 9.94 -6.05 4.82
C GLN A 245 9.51 -4.73 5.46
N PHE A 246 10.22 -3.64 5.15
CA PHE A 246 9.86 -2.32 5.62
C PHE A 246 8.77 -1.70 4.71
N TYR A 247 7.61 -1.40 5.29
CA TYR A 247 6.49 -0.76 4.58
C TYR A 247 6.49 0.76 4.73
N ASP A 248 7.66 1.35 5.01
CA ASP A 248 7.86 2.79 5.00
C ASP A 248 7.61 3.34 3.60
N HIS A 249 6.79 4.36 3.46
CA HIS A 249 6.43 4.92 2.15
C HIS A 249 7.62 5.47 1.36
N ASN A 250 8.72 5.76 2.05
CA ASN A 250 10.03 6.09 1.49
C ASN A 250 11.07 5.89 2.60
N PHE A 251 11.79 4.77 2.60
CA PHE A 251 12.80 4.50 3.62
C PHE A 251 14.01 5.41 3.46
N PHE A 252 14.53 5.52 2.22
CA PHE A 252 15.67 6.37 1.89
C PHE A 252 15.21 7.80 1.61
N ASP A 253 15.25 8.67 2.65
CA ASP A 253 14.88 10.07 2.53
C ASP A 253 16.09 10.99 2.57
N ARG A 254 16.60 11.33 3.76
CA ARG A 254 17.84 12.07 3.93
C ARG A 254 18.90 11.18 4.56
N GLU A 255 20.09 11.18 4.00
CA GLU A 255 21.18 10.32 4.45
C GLU A 255 21.47 10.46 5.96
N VAL A 256 21.52 11.71 6.46
CA VAL A 256 21.76 11.99 7.88
C VAL A 256 20.74 11.34 8.83
N ASP A 257 19.51 11.21 8.40
CA ASP A 257 18.44 10.63 9.21
C ASP A 257 18.47 9.09 9.20
N MET A 258 19.05 8.52 8.15
CA MET A 258 19.04 7.08 7.92
C MET A 258 20.27 6.36 8.46
N VAL A 259 21.42 7.02 8.53
CA VAL A 259 22.66 6.42 9.02
C VAL A 259 22.46 5.76 10.39
N PRO A 260 21.85 6.43 11.41
CA PRO A 260 21.60 5.80 12.71
C PRO A 260 20.71 4.56 12.62
N LEU A 261 19.72 4.55 11.72
CA LEU A 261 18.82 3.38 11.51
C LEU A 261 19.55 2.22 10.86
N LEU A 262 20.39 2.50 9.85
CA LEU A 262 21.21 1.49 9.18
C LEU A 262 22.24 0.87 10.13
N GLU A 263 22.82 1.65 11.04
CA GLU A 263 23.72 1.15 12.09
C GLU A 263 23.03 0.15 13.01
N ILE A 264 21.80 0.45 13.45
CA ILE A 264 20.99 -0.49 14.21
C ILE A 264 20.70 -1.75 13.41
N MET A 265 20.20 -1.61 12.17
CA MET A 265 19.86 -2.75 11.33
C MET A 265 21.07 -3.66 11.07
N ALA A 266 22.27 -3.08 10.95
CA ALA A 266 23.51 -3.84 10.79
C ALA A 266 23.85 -4.74 11.99
N LYS A 267 23.41 -4.39 13.22
CA LYS A 267 23.59 -5.23 14.42
C LYS A 267 22.74 -6.50 14.37
N PHE A 268 21.54 -6.42 13.73
CA PHE A 268 20.61 -7.54 13.67
C PHE A 268 20.89 -8.53 12.55
N GLU A 269 21.65 -8.15 11.53
CA GLU A 269 22.01 -8.99 10.39
C GLU A 269 20.82 -9.67 9.69
N LEU A 270 19.62 -9.06 9.75
CA LEU A 270 18.43 -9.54 9.08
C LEU A 270 18.42 -9.09 7.62
N PRO A 271 18.24 -9.97 6.63
CA PRO A 271 18.01 -9.55 5.26
C PRO A 271 16.70 -8.75 5.18
N TRP A 272 16.72 -7.65 4.42
CA TRP A 272 15.59 -6.76 4.36
C TRP A 272 15.30 -6.20 2.97
N TRP A 273 14.10 -5.66 2.82
CA TRP A 273 13.52 -5.00 1.67
C TRP A 273 12.85 -3.69 2.09
N CYS A 274 12.80 -2.68 1.21
CA CYS A 274 12.12 -1.42 1.48
C CYS A 274 11.67 -0.71 0.21
N PHE A 275 10.82 0.31 0.38
CA PHE A 275 10.54 1.32 -0.65
C PHE A 275 11.61 2.40 -0.66
N ALA A 276 11.99 2.84 -1.85
CA ALA A 276 13.01 3.86 -2.07
C ALA A 276 12.66 4.78 -3.25
N ARG A 277 13.38 5.89 -3.35
CA ARG A 277 13.38 6.77 -4.52
C ARG A 277 14.74 6.70 -5.21
N SER A 278 14.75 6.83 -6.53
CA SER A 278 15.99 6.80 -7.33
C SER A 278 16.97 7.92 -6.94
N ASP A 279 16.47 9.15 -6.79
CA ASP A 279 17.26 10.31 -6.39
C ASP A 279 17.94 10.13 -5.03
N ALA A 280 17.23 9.56 -4.05
CA ALA A 280 17.81 9.29 -2.74
C ALA A 280 18.95 8.28 -2.80
N LEU A 281 18.79 7.17 -3.53
CA LEU A 281 19.82 6.14 -3.65
C LEU A 281 21.07 6.63 -4.40
N VAL A 282 20.89 7.46 -5.44
CA VAL A 282 22.01 8.05 -6.19
C VAL A 282 22.85 8.98 -5.34
N ASN A 283 22.20 9.71 -4.44
CA ASN A 283 22.85 10.72 -3.59
C ASN A 283 23.50 10.16 -2.33
N LEU A 284 23.35 8.86 -2.03
CA LEU A 284 24.04 8.24 -0.90
C LEU A 284 25.56 8.24 -1.10
N SER A 285 26.29 8.58 -0.03
CA SER A 285 27.74 8.45 0.01
C SER A 285 28.20 6.98 -0.05
N GLU A 286 29.43 6.74 -0.45
CA GLU A 286 30.01 5.38 -0.43
C GLU A 286 30.05 4.79 1.00
N ALA A 287 30.21 5.64 2.03
CA ALA A 287 30.13 5.21 3.43
C ALA A 287 28.73 4.68 3.78
N SER A 288 27.68 5.37 3.36
CA SER A 288 26.31 4.92 3.55
C SER A 288 25.98 3.67 2.75
N TRP A 289 26.50 3.52 1.53
CA TRP A 289 26.38 2.28 0.79
C TRP A 289 27.09 1.10 1.46
N ALA A 290 28.24 1.34 2.10
CA ALA A 290 28.88 0.31 2.94
C ALA A 290 27.99 -0.13 4.11
N LEU A 291 27.29 0.81 4.77
CA LEU A 291 26.30 0.50 5.80
C LEU A 291 25.08 -0.24 5.25
N VAL A 292 24.56 0.16 4.09
CA VAL A 292 23.46 -0.53 3.39
C VAL A 292 23.84 -2.00 3.14
N LYS A 293 25.04 -2.26 2.65
CA LYS A 293 25.55 -3.63 2.47
C LYS A 293 25.68 -4.38 3.79
N LYS A 294 26.24 -3.74 4.82
CA LYS A 294 26.42 -4.34 6.16
C LYS A 294 25.07 -4.64 6.81
N SER A 295 24.06 -3.80 6.64
CA SER A 295 22.70 -4.02 7.14
C SER A 295 21.92 -5.09 6.37
N ARG A 296 22.50 -5.64 5.27
CA ARG A 296 21.96 -6.73 4.45
C ARG A 296 20.70 -6.37 3.63
N LEU A 297 20.61 -5.16 3.09
CA LEU A 297 19.59 -4.84 2.08
C LEU A 297 19.71 -5.80 0.89
N ARG A 298 18.64 -6.51 0.58
CA ARG A 298 18.60 -7.47 -0.53
C ARG A 298 17.97 -6.88 -1.78
N MET A 299 16.95 -6.06 -1.61
CA MET A 299 16.20 -5.47 -2.71
C MET A 299 15.60 -4.14 -2.26
N ALA A 300 15.58 -3.17 -3.16
CA ALA A 300 14.94 -1.88 -2.98
C ALA A 300 13.85 -1.69 -4.04
N TYR A 301 12.61 -1.47 -3.60
CA TYR A 301 11.51 -1.10 -4.48
C TYR A 301 11.60 0.38 -4.82
N ILE A 302 11.83 0.70 -6.08
CA ILE A 302 12.11 2.04 -6.56
C ILE A 302 11.00 2.48 -7.48
N GLY A 303 10.28 3.53 -7.10
CA GLY A 303 9.28 4.15 -7.98
C GLY A 303 9.97 4.88 -9.15
N ALA A 304 10.17 4.19 -10.26
CA ALA A 304 10.70 4.79 -11.50
C ALA A 304 9.60 5.55 -12.25
N GLU A 305 8.40 5.04 -12.22
CA GLU A 305 7.11 5.52 -12.75
C GLU A 305 7.09 5.67 -14.28
N SER A 306 8.00 6.43 -14.89
CA SER A 306 8.02 6.71 -16.33
C SER A 306 9.45 6.93 -16.86
N PRO A 307 9.72 6.61 -18.12
CA PRO A 307 10.93 7.01 -18.83
C PRO A 307 10.86 8.43 -19.43
N SER A 308 9.80 9.18 -19.17
CA SER A 308 9.59 10.51 -19.75
C SER A 308 9.69 11.58 -18.67
N ASP A 309 10.72 12.44 -18.76
CA ASP A 309 10.95 13.51 -17.78
C ASP A 309 9.78 14.51 -17.71
N TRP A 310 9.08 14.75 -18.84
CA TRP A 310 7.88 15.59 -18.82
C TRP A 310 6.78 14.99 -17.95
N LEU A 311 6.54 13.67 -18.03
CA LEU A 311 5.54 12.98 -17.22
C LEU A 311 5.96 12.95 -15.75
N LEU A 312 7.24 12.67 -15.45
CA LEU A 312 7.79 12.74 -14.09
C LEU A 312 7.61 14.13 -13.47
N HIS A 313 7.77 15.19 -14.27
CA HIS A 313 7.50 16.56 -13.84
C HIS A 313 6.01 16.80 -13.60
N ASP A 314 5.13 16.38 -14.53
CA ASP A 314 3.69 16.59 -14.44
C ASP A 314 3.08 15.88 -13.21
N ILE A 315 3.50 14.65 -12.93
CA ILE A 315 3.10 13.92 -11.72
C ILE A 315 3.83 14.38 -10.45
N ARG A 316 4.66 15.40 -10.52
CA ARG A 316 5.45 15.94 -9.40
C ARG A 316 6.28 14.88 -8.69
N LYS A 317 6.85 13.94 -9.45
CA LYS A 317 7.73 12.89 -8.88
C LYS A 317 9.02 13.49 -8.34
N GLY A 318 9.55 14.52 -9.00
CA GLY A 318 10.80 15.20 -8.62
C GLY A 318 12.05 14.34 -8.85
N THR A 319 11.96 13.34 -9.71
CA THR A 319 13.10 12.53 -10.21
C THR A 319 13.21 12.66 -11.72
N ARG A 320 14.35 12.21 -12.29
CA ARG A 320 14.59 12.15 -13.72
C ARG A 320 14.97 10.74 -14.15
N THR A 321 14.84 10.50 -15.43
CA THR A 321 15.13 9.20 -16.07
C THR A 321 16.58 8.77 -15.87
N ASP A 322 17.54 9.70 -15.97
CA ASP A 322 18.97 9.45 -15.74
C ASP A 322 19.26 8.98 -14.30
N GLN A 323 18.54 9.53 -13.31
CA GLN A 323 18.64 9.09 -11.92
C GLN A 323 18.13 7.66 -11.72
N THR A 324 17.11 7.24 -12.48
CA THR A 324 16.65 5.84 -12.43
C THR A 324 17.72 4.88 -12.92
N LEU A 325 18.39 5.19 -14.04
CA LEU A 325 19.51 4.39 -14.55
C LEU A 325 20.69 4.36 -13.59
N ALA A 326 21.06 5.53 -13.04
CA ALA A 326 22.13 5.64 -12.05
C ALA A 326 21.82 4.83 -10.77
N ALA A 327 20.57 4.84 -10.30
CA ALA A 327 20.14 4.04 -9.15
C ALA A 327 20.25 2.53 -9.43
N VAL A 328 19.89 2.07 -10.64
CA VAL A 328 20.09 0.67 -11.05
C VAL A 328 21.55 0.28 -11.02
N GLU A 329 22.45 1.13 -11.53
CA GLU A 329 23.88 0.89 -11.54
C GLU A 329 24.49 0.88 -10.13
N LYS A 330 24.07 1.81 -9.26
CA LYS A 330 24.47 1.84 -7.85
C LYS A 330 24.01 0.57 -7.12
N CYS A 331 22.76 0.16 -7.29
CA CYS A 331 22.26 -1.09 -6.72
C CYS A 331 23.08 -2.28 -7.22
N ARG A 332 23.36 -2.37 -8.53
CA ARG A 332 24.16 -3.43 -9.14
C ARG A 332 25.57 -3.50 -8.53
N SER A 333 26.25 -2.38 -8.39
CA SER A 333 27.63 -2.31 -7.86
C SER A 333 27.71 -2.70 -6.37
N HIS A 334 26.63 -2.50 -5.62
CA HIS A 334 26.56 -2.86 -4.19
C HIS A 334 25.83 -4.19 -3.90
N GLY A 335 25.44 -4.95 -4.95
CA GLY A 335 24.79 -6.26 -4.81
C GLY A 335 23.36 -6.21 -4.27
N VAL A 336 22.68 -5.07 -4.44
CA VAL A 336 21.27 -4.88 -4.14
C VAL A 336 20.45 -5.08 -5.42
N ILE A 337 19.33 -5.76 -5.35
CA ILE A 337 18.43 -5.93 -6.49
C ILE A 337 17.48 -4.74 -6.54
N PRO A 338 17.48 -3.92 -7.59
CA PRO A 338 16.45 -2.92 -7.77
C PRO A 338 15.15 -3.59 -8.23
N GLU A 339 14.03 -3.22 -7.62
CA GLU A 339 12.67 -3.56 -8.03
C GLU A 339 12.00 -2.29 -8.51
N LEU A 340 11.88 -2.12 -9.82
CA LEU A 340 11.39 -0.87 -10.42
C LEU A 340 9.91 -0.95 -10.71
N SER A 341 9.14 0.03 -10.26
CA SER A 341 7.73 0.20 -10.66
C SER A 341 7.59 1.21 -11.79
N PHE A 342 6.71 0.86 -12.75
CA PHE A 342 6.33 1.70 -13.87
C PHE A 342 4.83 1.84 -13.95
N MET A 343 4.36 3.06 -14.22
CA MET A 343 2.97 3.37 -14.49
C MET A 343 2.76 3.53 -16.00
N LEU A 344 1.96 2.65 -16.60
CA LEU A 344 1.65 2.64 -18.03
C LEU A 344 0.35 3.36 -18.34
N ALA A 345 0.19 3.72 -19.59
CA ALA A 345 -1.03 4.31 -20.13
C ALA A 345 -1.50 5.57 -19.40
N PRO A 346 -0.67 6.61 -19.24
CA PRO A 346 -1.16 7.89 -18.74
C PRO A 346 -2.21 8.46 -19.72
N PRO A 347 -3.26 9.15 -19.24
CA PRO A 347 -4.36 9.60 -20.08
C PRO A 347 -3.96 10.58 -21.20
N GLN A 348 -2.82 11.26 -21.08
CA GLN A 348 -2.32 12.20 -22.08
C GLN A 348 -1.78 11.54 -23.34
N ASP A 349 -1.10 10.40 -23.21
CA ASP A 349 -0.55 9.59 -24.31
C ASP A 349 -0.44 8.12 -23.89
N PRO A 350 -1.57 7.40 -23.83
CA PRO A 350 -1.59 6.03 -23.32
C PRO A 350 -0.73 5.05 -24.13
N GLU A 351 -0.74 5.14 -25.47
CA GLU A 351 -0.01 4.22 -26.34
C GLU A 351 1.49 4.59 -26.42
N GLY A 352 1.82 5.85 -26.69
CA GLY A 352 3.21 6.30 -26.86
C GLY A 352 4.05 6.15 -25.59
N GLU A 353 3.51 6.54 -24.44
CA GLU A 353 4.23 6.41 -23.17
C GLU A 353 4.38 4.93 -22.74
N THR A 354 3.43 4.08 -23.09
CA THR A 354 3.54 2.62 -22.86
C THR A 354 4.67 2.01 -23.68
N GLU A 355 4.77 2.31 -24.96
CA GLU A 355 5.87 1.78 -25.83
C GLU A 355 7.24 2.33 -25.40
N LYS A 356 7.34 3.61 -25.05
CA LYS A 356 8.59 4.17 -24.46
C LYS A 356 8.99 3.42 -23.19
N THR A 357 8.01 3.08 -22.34
CA THR A 357 8.29 2.34 -21.11
C THR A 357 8.78 0.92 -21.41
N PHE A 358 8.23 0.24 -22.41
CA PHE A 358 8.72 -1.08 -22.83
C PHE A 358 10.18 -1.03 -23.29
N GLU A 359 10.55 -0.03 -24.09
CA GLU A 359 11.95 0.16 -24.51
C GLU A 359 12.88 0.46 -23.34
N PHE A 360 12.42 1.27 -22.39
CA PHE A 360 13.21 1.59 -21.21
C PHE A 360 13.42 0.37 -20.31
N ILE A 361 12.38 -0.45 -20.10
CA ILE A 361 12.50 -1.72 -19.39
C ILE A 361 13.51 -2.64 -20.08
N ARG A 362 13.53 -2.69 -21.40
CA ARG A 362 14.50 -3.48 -22.17
C ARG A 362 15.94 -2.98 -21.94
N MET A 363 16.14 -1.67 -21.92
CA MET A 363 17.43 -1.05 -21.61
C MET A 363 17.90 -1.40 -20.19
N ILE A 364 17.01 -1.30 -19.20
CA ILE A 364 17.30 -1.67 -17.82
C ILE A 364 17.68 -3.15 -17.70
N LYS A 365 16.91 -4.04 -18.37
CA LYS A 365 17.21 -5.48 -18.36
C LYS A 365 18.53 -5.83 -19.05
N ARG A 366 19.01 -5.03 -20.00
CA ARG A 366 20.37 -5.16 -20.56
C ARG A 366 21.44 -4.69 -19.57
N LEU A 367 21.18 -3.59 -18.86
CA LEU A 367 22.10 -3.04 -17.85
C LEU A 367 22.24 -3.98 -16.64
N HIS A 368 21.11 -4.48 -16.11
CA HIS A 368 21.06 -5.36 -14.95
C HIS A 368 19.92 -6.37 -15.08
N PRO A 369 20.16 -7.58 -15.63
CA PRO A 369 19.11 -8.59 -15.87
C PRO A 369 18.34 -9.02 -14.63
N ALA A 370 18.95 -8.93 -13.44
CA ALA A 370 18.30 -9.28 -12.18
C ALA A 370 17.35 -8.21 -11.64
N THR A 371 17.33 -7.00 -12.23
CA THR A 371 16.33 -5.97 -11.86
C THR A 371 14.93 -6.54 -11.96
N GLU A 372 14.16 -6.48 -10.87
CA GLU A 372 12.74 -6.81 -10.91
C GLU A 372 11.93 -5.65 -11.50
N VAL A 373 10.82 -5.97 -12.16
CA VAL A 373 9.98 -4.96 -12.83
C VAL A 373 8.53 -5.19 -12.46
N MET A 374 7.91 -4.14 -11.93
CA MET A 374 6.51 -4.06 -11.58
C MET A 374 5.81 -3.10 -12.54
N ILE A 375 4.69 -3.54 -13.08
CA ILE A 375 3.94 -2.76 -14.06
C ILE A 375 2.53 -2.51 -13.54
N TYR A 376 2.15 -1.24 -13.49
CA TYR A 376 0.86 -0.74 -13.06
C TYR A 376 0.23 0.10 -14.17
N ILE A 377 -1.09 0.14 -14.23
CA ILE A 377 -1.80 1.14 -15.01
C ILE A 377 -1.84 2.44 -14.22
N TYR A 378 -1.60 3.55 -14.88
CA TYR A 378 -1.72 4.86 -14.26
C TYR A 378 -3.18 5.15 -13.90
N THR A 379 -3.48 5.22 -12.62
CA THR A 379 -4.84 5.46 -12.08
C THR A 379 -4.74 6.45 -10.92
N PRO A 380 -4.73 7.75 -11.22
CA PRO A 380 -4.68 8.79 -10.18
C PRO A 380 -5.94 8.73 -9.32
N LEU A 381 -5.76 8.89 -8.01
CA LEU A 381 -6.87 8.89 -7.06
C LEU A 381 -7.64 10.22 -7.13
N PRO A 382 -8.97 10.22 -6.87
CA PRO A 382 -9.77 11.43 -6.87
C PRO A 382 -9.25 12.43 -5.84
N GLN A 383 -9.34 13.71 -6.18
CA GLN A 383 -8.84 14.76 -5.31
C GLN A 383 -9.93 15.25 -4.34
N GLN A 384 -9.51 15.52 -3.10
CA GLN A 384 -10.40 16.12 -2.11
C GLN A 384 -10.79 17.54 -2.51
N PRO A 385 -12.01 18.00 -2.19
CA PRO A 385 -12.47 19.36 -2.51
C PRO A 385 -11.54 20.45 -1.93
N ASP A 386 -10.90 20.19 -0.79
CA ASP A 386 -9.93 21.07 -0.15
C ASP A 386 -8.47 20.81 -0.57
N SER A 387 -8.26 20.02 -1.62
CA SER A 387 -6.94 19.68 -2.11
C SER A 387 -6.21 20.93 -2.61
N ARG A 388 -5.04 21.19 -2.03
CA ARG A 388 -4.09 22.21 -2.50
C ARG A 388 -3.23 21.75 -3.67
N ASN A 389 -3.42 20.50 -4.12
CA ASN A 389 -2.70 19.92 -5.24
C ASN A 389 -3.39 20.28 -6.56
N THR A 390 -3.24 21.54 -6.98
CA THR A 390 -3.87 22.08 -8.19
C THR A 390 -3.53 21.28 -9.46
N ALA A 391 -2.33 20.69 -9.54
CA ALA A 391 -1.94 19.85 -10.68
C ALA A 391 -2.79 18.56 -10.73
N ALA A 392 -3.00 17.91 -9.59
CA ALA A 392 -3.82 16.70 -9.52
C ALA A 392 -5.30 17.00 -9.82
N VAL A 393 -5.82 18.13 -9.34
CA VAL A 393 -7.20 18.60 -9.66
C VAL A 393 -7.35 18.86 -11.15
N ARG A 394 -6.36 19.52 -11.78
CA ARG A 394 -6.35 19.74 -13.23
C ARG A 394 -6.36 18.41 -13.98
N MET A 395 -5.48 17.48 -13.64
CA MET A 395 -5.40 16.16 -14.27
C MET A 395 -6.75 15.42 -14.18
N GLU A 396 -7.41 15.45 -13.04
CA GLU A 396 -8.71 14.83 -12.85
C GLU A 396 -9.77 15.43 -13.80
N SER A 397 -9.81 16.75 -13.96
CA SER A 397 -10.76 17.44 -14.85
C SER A 397 -10.52 17.17 -16.34
N GLU A 398 -9.30 16.81 -16.71
CA GLU A 398 -8.87 16.53 -18.09
C GLU A 398 -9.04 15.04 -18.48
N MET A 399 -9.28 14.13 -17.51
CA MET A 399 -9.45 12.71 -17.81
C MET A 399 -10.69 12.43 -18.65
N ARG A 400 -10.49 11.63 -19.70
CA ARG A 400 -11.55 11.16 -20.60
C ARG A 400 -11.47 9.64 -20.73
N ASP A 401 -12.63 8.99 -20.90
CA ASP A 401 -12.69 7.57 -21.23
C ASP A 401 -12.33 7.31 -22.71
N CYS A 402 -12.33 6.05 -23.13
CA CYS A 402 -12.07 5.68 -24.53
C CYS A 402 -13.08 6.25 -25.53
N ALA A 403 -14.24 6.70 -25.11
CA ALA A 403 -15.26 7.33 -25.94
C ALA A 403 -15.16 8.86 -25.92
N GLY A 404 -14.22 9.43 -25.15
CA GLY A 404 -14.02 10.88 -25.01
C GLY A 404 -14.90 11.54 -23.95
N ASN A 405 -15.67 10.77 -23.16
CA ASN A 405 -16.49 11.32 -22.10
C ASN A 405 -15.64 11.64 -20.86
N PRO A 406 -16.01 12.67 -20.06
CA PRO A 406 -15.38 12.92 -18.77
C PRO A 406 -15.47 11.69 -17.85
N VAL A 407 -14.36 11.34 -17.19
CA VAL A 407 -14.36 10.28 -16.18
C VAL A 407 -15.07 10.78 -14.93
N VAL A 408 -16.11 10.07 -14.50
CA VAL A 408 -16.88 10.36 -13.29
C VAL A 408 -16.57 9.31 -12.26
N PHE A 409 -15.98 9.72 -11.14
CA PHE A 409 -15.68 8.82 -10.03
C PHE A 409 -16.93 8.42 -9.24
N PRO A 410 -16.95 7.22 -8.66
CA PRO A 410 -18.03 6.73 -7.80
C PRO A 410 -18.32 7.65 -6.62
N ARG A 411 -19.60 7.76 -6.27
CA ARG A 411 -20.09 8.60 -5.18
C ARG A 411 -20.37 7.85 -3.88
N THR A 412 -20.36 6.52 -3.94
CA THR A 412 -20.63 5.63 -2.79
C THR A 412 -19.55 4.55 -2.69
N ALA A 413 -19.36 3.99 -1.49
CA ALA A 413 -18.46 2.87 -1.28
C ALA A 413 -18.92 1.63 -2.08
N ASP A 414 -20.23 1.43 -2.26
CA ASP A 414 -20.77 0.32 -3.06
C ASP A 414 -20.35 0.43 -4.53
N GLU A 415 -20.48 1.60 -5.14
CA GLU A 415 -20.03 1.84 -6.52
C GLU A 415 -18.51 1.61 -6.66
N TRP A 416 -17.69 2.06 -5.68
CA TRP A 416 -16.25 1.76 -5.63
C TRP A 416 -15.96 0.27 -5.48
N GLY A 417 -16.90 -0.51 -4.90
CA GLY A 417 -16.86 -1.96 -4.80
C GLY A 417 -17.13 -2.70 -6.11
N GLU A 418 -17.57 -2.03 -7.18
CA GLU A 418 -17.78 -2.64 -8.48
C GLU A 418 -16.45 -3.05 -9.15
N ARG A 419 -16.51 -4.12 -9.96
CA ARG A 419 -15.32 -4.75 -10.56
C ARG A 419 -14.40 -3.77 -11.28
N GLN A 420 -14.95 -2.84 -12.06
CA GLN A 420 -14.18 -1.87 -12.82
C GLN A 420 -13.40 -0.91 -11.90
N TRP A 421 -14.03 -0.43 -10.83
CA TRP A 421 -13.42 0.50 -9.90
C TRP A 421 -12.47 -0.18 -8.91
N LEU A 422 -12.71 -1.45 -8.57
CA LEU A 422 -11.73 -2.27 -7.87
C LEU A 422 -10.48 -2.48 -8.72
N ALA A 423 -10.63 -2.76 -10.02
CA ALA A 423 -9.51 -2.87 -10.94
C ALA A 423 -8.75 -1.54 -11.10
N TYR A 424 -9.48 -0.43 -11.13
CA TYR A 424 -8.91 0.91 -11.12
C TYR A 424 -8.09 1.17 -9.85
N TRP A 425 -8.67 0.93 -8.68
CA TRP A 425 -7.96 1.10 -7.41
C TRP A 425 -6.71 0.23 -7.28
N CYS A 426 -6.78 -0.98 -7.85
CA CYS A 426 -5.64 -1.92 -7.88
C CYS A 426 -4.65 -1.64 -9.02
N HIS A 427 -4.75 -0.52 -9.74
CA HIS A 427 -3.88 -0.16 -10.86
C HIS A 427 -3.82 -1.23 -11.96
N GLN A 428 -4.93 -1.92 -12.21
CA GLN A 428 -5.05 -2.98 -13.21
C GLN A 428 -5.81 -2.56 -14.46
N ASP A 429 -6.65 -1.52 -14.35
CA ASP A 429 -7.48 -1.02 -15.43
C ASP A 429 -7.81 0.47 -15.25
N ALA A 430 -8.12 1.15 -16.36
CA ALA A 430 -8.53 2.55 -16.36
C ALA A 430 -9.57 2.82 -17.46
N PRO A 431 -10.47 3.81 -17.29
CA PRO A 431 -11.49 4.12 -18.29
C PRO A 431 -10.95 4.48 -19.67
N TRP A 432 -9.73 5.03 -19.75
CA TRP A 432 -9.05 5.37 -21.02
C TRP A 432 -8.16 4.25 -21.58
N LEU A 433 -8.10 3.09 -20.93
CA LEU A 433 -7.29 1.97 -21.39
C LEU A 433 -8.04 1.15 -22.44
N SER A 434 -7.69 1.30 -23.72
CA SER A 434 -8.29 0.54 -24.81
C SER A 434 -8.07 -0.95 -24.66
N ALA A 435 -9.01 -1.78 -25.16
CA ALA A 435 -8.87 -3.24 -25.14
C ALA A 435 -7.61 -3.72 -25.89
N ARG A 436 -7.20 -2.98 -26.96
CA ARG A 436 -5.98 -3.25 -27.73
C ARG A 436 -4.74 -3.01 -26.87
N LEU A 437 -4.64 -1.85 -26.23
CA LEU A 437 -3.50 -1.49 -25.40
C LEU A 437 -3.39 -2.39 -24.17
N ARG A 438 -4.53 -2.72 -23.52
CA ARG A 438 -4.56 -3.69 -22.42
C ARG A 438 -3.97 -5.03 -22.84
N ARG A 439 -4.37 -5.55 -24.00
CA ARG A 439 -3.82 -6.81 -24.55
C ARG A 439 -2.32 -6.69 -24.78
N ARG A 440 -1.87 -5.60 -25.40
CA ARG A 440 -0.45 -5.31 -25.66
C ARG A 440 0.38 -5.33 -24.37
N ILE A 441 -0.12 -4.71 -23.30
CA ILE A 441 0.53 -4.69 -21.98
C ILE A 441 0.62 -6.11 -21.39
N VAL A 442 -0.47 -6.88 -21.42
CA VAL A 442 -0.51 -8.27 -20.93
C VAL A 442 0.45 -9.16 -21.73
N ASP A 443 0.54 -8.99 -23.02
CA ASP A 443 1.43 -9.75 -23.90
C ASP A 443 2.91 -9.45 -23.58
N PHE A 444 3.26 -8.17 -23.50
CA PHE A 444 4.60 -7.75 -23.11
C PHE A 444 4.99 -8.28 -21.72
N THR A 445 4.12 -8.12 -20.72
CA THR A 445 4.40 -8.59 -19.36
C THR A 445 4.53 -10.11 -19.27
N THR A 446 3.77 -10.86 -20.09
CA THR A 446 3.89 -12.31 -20.20
C THR A 446 5.27 -12.71 -20.72
N VAL A 447 5.72 -12.11 -21.81
CA VAL A 447 7.04 -12.40 -22.41
C VAL A 447 8.16 -11.98 -21.46
N LEU A 448 8.07 -10.77 -20.87
CA LEU A 448 9.03 -10.25 -19.90
C LEU A 448 9.16 -11.20 -18.70
N GLY A 449 8.05 -11.57 -18.06
CA GLY A 449 8.03 -12.44 -16.88
C GLY A 449 8.52 -13.86 -17.15
N CYS A 450 8.26 -14.41 -18.36
CA CYS A 450 8.82 -15.70 -18.75
C CYS A 450 10.33 -15.61 -19.05
N ARG A 451 10.79 -14.51 -19.67
CA ARG A 451 12.21 -14.30 -19.98
C ARG A 451 13.05 -14.00 -18.73
N PHE A 452 12.49 -13.27 -17.78
CA PHE A 452 13.13 -12.88 -16.51
C PHE A 452 12.25 -13.28 -15.32
N PRO A 453 12.21 -14.58 -14.97
CA PRO A 453 11.43 -15.04 -13.82
C PRO A 453 11.90 -14.39 -12.52
N THR A 454 10.94 -13.90 -11.75
CA THR A 454 11.21 -13.19 -10.48
C THR A 454 11.87 -14.08 -9.43
N ILE A 455 12.75 -13.51 -8.62
CA ILE A 455 13.30 -14.18 -7.43
C ILE A 455 12.26 -14.30 -6.31
N MET A 456 11.23 -13.47 -6.33
CA MET A 456 10.14 -13.51 -5.35
C MET A 456 9.28 -14.77 -5.48
N ASP A 457 9.30 -15.43 -6.65
CA ASP A 457 8.64 -16.71 -6.86
C ASP A 457 9.49 -17.86 -6.29
N ILE A 458 9.40 -18.06 -4.98
CA ILE A 458 10.12 -19.12 -4.26
C ILE A 458 9.58 -20.54 -4.50
N ARG A 459 8.42 -20.68 -5.17
CA ARG A 459 7.75 -21.95 -5.42
C ARG A 459 8.09 -22.58 -6.76
N ALA A 460 8.43 -21.75 -7.74
CA ALA A 460 8.77 -22.25 -9.07
C ALA A 460 10.15 -22.95 -9.05
N SER A 461 10.20 -24.16 -9.59
CA SER A 461 11.45 -24.91 -9.70
C SER A 461 12.45 -24.20 -10.60
N SER A 462 13.75 -24.36 -10.31
CA SER A 462 14.83 -23.79 -11.13
C SER A 462 14.77 -24.28 -12.58
N TRP A 463 14.43 -25.54 -12.80
CA TRP A 463 14.23 -26.12 -14.13
C TRP A 463 13.08 -25.46 -14.87
N GLY A 464 11.92 -25.31 -14.24
CA GLY A 464 10.77 -24.63 -14.84
C GLY A 464 11.06 -23.19 -15.23
N LYS A 465 11.78 -22.44 -14.36
CA LYS A 465 12.23 -21.06 -14.68
C LYS A 465 13.18 -21.05 -15.90
N SER A 466 14.09 -22.01 -16.01
CA SER A 466 15.03 -22.11 -17.12
C SER A 466 14.33 -22.45 -18.44
N ALA A 467 13.36 -23.35 -18.41
CA ALA A 467 12.56 -23.73 -19.58
C ALA A 467 11.72 -22.53 -20.10
N LEU A 468 11.04 -21.81 -19.19
CA LEU A 468 10.29 -20.59 -19.59
C LEU A 468 11.22 -19.51 -20.15
N ARG A 469 12.40 -19.33 -19.56
CA ARG A 469 13.40 -18.37 -20.03
C ARG A 469 13.89 -18.71 -21.44
N ALA A 470 14.16 -19.97 -21.73
CA ALA A 470 14.57 -20.42 -23.06
C ALA A 470 13.48 -20.16 -24.09
N LEU A 471 12.23 -20.55 -23.79
CA LEU A 471 11.08 -20.39 -24.68
C LEU A 471 10.77 -18.92 -24.99
N ALA A 472 10.90 -18.04 -23.98
CA ALA A 472 10.64 -16.60 -24.16
C ALA A 472 11.81 -15.85 -24.82
N SER A 473 13.02 -16.43 -24.89
CA SER A 473 14.24 -15.69 -25.31
C SER A 473 14.16 -15.11 -26.71
N TRP A 474 13.66 -15.87 -27.68
CA TRP A 474 13.60 -15.40 -29.07
C TRP A 474 12.50 -14.32 -29.21
N ARG A 475 11.31 -14.50 -28.60
CA ARG A 475 10.27 -13.46 -28.61
C ARG A 475 10.78 -12.15 -28.05
N TYR A 476 11.43 -12.19 -26.88
CA TYR A 476 11.99 -11.01 -26.24
C TYR A 476 13.08 -10.36 -27.08
N ARG A 477 13.98 -11.17 -27.69
CA ARG A 477 15.09 -10.67 -28.54
C ARG A 477 14.56 -9.94 -29.78
N PHE A 478 13.54 -10.50 -30.44
CA PHE A 478 12.98 -9.95 -31.68
C PHE A 478 11.75 -9.08 -31.45
N GLN A 479 11.41 -8.76 -30.21
CA GLN A 479 10.28 -7.90 -29.81
C GLN A 479 8.91 -8.44 -30.29
N LEU A 480 8.75 -9.74 -30.40
CA LEU A 480 7.53 -10.41 -30.84
C LEU A 480 6.62 -10.66 -29.64
N TYR A 481 5.97 -9.60 -29.17
CA TYR A 481 5.16 -9.67 -27.94
C TYR A 481 3.72 -10.15 -28.20
N ASP A 482 3.19 -9.93 -29.41
CA ASP A 482 1.78 -10.19 -29.71
C ASP A 482 1.42 -11.67 -29.57
N ASP A 483 0.31 -11.91 -28.88
CA ASP A 483 -0.28 -13.23 -28.62
C ASP A 483 0.71 -14.35 -28.23
N PRO A 484 1.41 -14.26 -27.10
CA PRO A 484 2.34 -15.28 -26.64
C PRO A 484 1.59 -16.48 -26.00
N TRP A 485 0.68 -17.12 -26.75
CA TRP A 485 -0.20 -18.18 -26.24
C TRP A 485 0.58 -19.37 -25.67
N GLU A 486 1.69 -19.75 -26.31
CA GLU A 486 2.56 -20.84 -25.84
C GLU A 486 3.19 -20.53 -24.48
N LEU A 487 3.56 -19.27 -24.24
CA LEU A 487 4.09 -18.84 -22.95
C LEU A 487 3.00 -18.82 -21.88
N ARG A 488 1.78 -18.40 -22.24
CA ARG A 488 0.63 -18.41 -21.32
C ARG A 488 0.29 -19.83 -20.86
N VAL A 489 0.29 -20.80 -21.79
CA VAL A 489 0.03 -22.21 -21.47
C VAL A 489 1.18 -22.78 -20.62
N SER A 490 2.43 -22.64 -21.07
CA SER A 490 3.60 -23.17 -20.38
C SER A 490 3.76 -22.56 -18.97
N SER A 491 3.49 -21.26 -18.81
CA SER A 491 3.59 -20.62 -17.49
C SER A 491 2.54 -21.15 -16.49
N LYS A 492 1.33 -21.46 -16.94
CA LYS A 492 0.29 -22.10 -16.10
C LYS A 492 0.68 -23.51 -15.66
N LEU A 493 1.35 -24.27 -16.53
CA LEU A 493 1.79 -25.64 -16.24
C LEU A 493 3.00 -25.67 -15.30
N ILE A 494 3.94 -24.73 -15.47
CA ILE A 494 5.21 -24.70 -14.74
C ILE A 494 5.10 -23.89 -13.43
N ARG A 495 4.25 -22.89 -13.41
CA ARG A 495 4.05 -21.95 -12.30
C ARG A 495 2.62 -22.03 -11.77
N GLN A 496 2.51 -22.09 -10.45
CA GLN A 496 1.28 -21.69 -9.75
C GLN A 496 1.19 -20.15 -9.60
N TRP A 497 1.87 -19.39 -10.44
CA TRP A 497 1.96 -17.94 -10.37
C TRP A 497 0.89 -17.29 -11.26
N ASP A 498 0.13 -16.39 -10.68
CA ASP A 498 -0.79 -15.53 -11.40
C ASP A 498 -0.19 -14.14 -11.50
N PRO A 499 0.20 -13.65 -12.71
CA PRO A 499 0.72 -12.29 -12.89
C PRO A 499 -0.27 -11.20 -12.46
N ARG A 500 -1.56 -11.54 -12.33
CA ARG A 500 -2.62 -10.64 -11.85
C ARG A 500 -2.66 -10.51 -10.32
N VAL A 501 -1.87 -11.25 -9.60
CA VAL A 501 -1.84 -11.30 -8.11
C VAL A 501 -0.70 -10.47 -7.52
N MET A 502 -0.07 -9.62 -8.29
CA MET A 502 0.80 -8.58 -7.74
C MET A 502 0.03 -7.29 -7.43
N SER A 503 -1.23 -7.41 -7.07
CA SER A 503 -1.91 -6.42 -6.26
C SER A 503 -1.51 -6.64 -4.80
N LEU A 504 -1.01 -5.61 -4.18
CA LEU A 504 -0.67 -5.45 -2.78
C LEU A 504 -1.59 -6.21 -1.81
#